data_61a6ba38001cc91b39c1a29b8fd55502
#
_entry.id   61a6ba38001cc91b39c1a29b8fd55502
#
_cell.length_a   1.000
_cell.length_b   1.000
_cell.length_c   1.000
_cell.angle_alpha   90.00
_cell.angle_beta   90.00
_cell.angle_gamma   90.00
#
_symmetry.space_group_name_H-M   'P 1'
#
loop_
_entity.id
_entity.type
_entity.pdbx_description
1 polymer ?
#
loop_
_entity_poly.entity_id
_entity_poly.type
_entity_poly.pdbx_seq_one_letter_code
_entity_poly.pdbx_strand_id
1 'polypeptide(L)'
;MSTPQNTYLVNKGTDLNFTFNWPDGAGGNADLTGYTVASYDVDSAISSLLTVTLTTDSVGLITVSLQWDETLSIGVQYKFRIKSTLSALDVSTNEFIVWYR
;
A
#
# COMPACT_ATOMS: atom_id res chain seq x y z
N MET A 1 14.09 12.50 -2.53
CA MET A 1 12.81 11.81 -2.71
C MET A 1 12.41 11.14 -1.42
N SER A 2 11.20 11.41 -0.95
CA SER A 2 10.69 10.71 0.21
C SER A 2 10.12 9.36 -0.21
N THR A 3 10.49 8.30 0.51
CA THR A 3 9.89 6.98 0.36
C THR A 3 8.78 6.81 1.38
N PRO A 4 7.69 6.09 1.06
CA PRO A 4 6.68 5.80 2.08
C PRO A 4 7.28 4.94 3.18
N GLN A 5 6.72 5.04 4.37
CA GLN A 5 7.06 4.13 5.46
C GLN A 5 6.72 2.70 5.02
N ASN A 6 7.64 1.78 5.23
CA ASN A 6 7.47 0.40 4.75
C ASN A 6 7.00 -0.56 5.84
N THR A 7 7.24 -0.25 7.11
CA THR A 7 6.89 -1.13 8.22
C THR A 7 5.90 -0.42 9.14
N TYR A 8 4.80 -1.09 9.44
CA TYR A 8 3.74 -0.56 10.30
C TYR A 8 3.52 -1.53 11.46
N LEU A 9 3.67 -1.00 12.68
CA LEU A 9 3.34 -1.73 13.90
C LEU A 9 1.92 -1.33 14.31
N VAL A 10 1.02 -2.30 14.38
CA VAL A 10 -0.41 -2.05 14.61
C VAL A 10 -0.88 -2.89 15.80
N ASN A 11 -1.66 -2.29 16.68
CA ASN A 11 -2.24 -3.02 17.79
C ASN A 11 -3.33 -3.97 17.29
N LYS A 12 -3.36 -5.17 17.85
CA LYS A 12 -4.42 -6.15 17.62
C LYS A 12 -5.80 -5.48 17.74
N GLY A 13 -6.68 -5.76 16.80
CA GLY A 13 -8.03 -5.23 16.81
C GLY A 13 -8.19 -3.87 16.13
N THR A 14 -7.10 -3.30 15.60
CA THR A 14 -7.10 -1.98 14.97
C THR A 14 -6.92 -2.11 13.46
N ASP A 15 -7.76 -1.40 12.70
CA ASP A 15 -7.58 -1.29 11.25
C ASP A 15 -6.40 -0.36 10.96
N LEU A 16 -5.62 -0.70 9.94
CA LEU A 16 -4.54 0.15 9.47
C LEU A 16 -5.03 0.97 8.29
N ASN A 17 -4.88 2.29 8.39
CA ASN A 17 -5.16 3.21 7.28
C ASN A 17 -4.02 4.19 7.15
N PHE A 18 -3.49 4.34 5.93
CA PHE A 18 -2.47 5.34 5.66
C PHE A 18 -2.56 5.81 4.22
N THR A 19 -1.96 6.97 3.97
CA THR A 19 -1.84 7.54 2.63
C THR A 19 -0.38 7.84 2.33
N PHE A 20 -0.03 7.82 1.05
CA PHE A 20 1.25 8.33 0.58
C PHE A 20 1.10 8.86 -0.84
N ASN A 21 2.04 9.72 -1.24
CA ASN A 21 2.10 10.19 -2.61
C ASN A 21 3.15 9.38 -3.37
N TRP A 22 2.80 8.92 -4.56
CA TRP A 22 3.76 8.22 -5.42
C TRP A 22 4.87 9.19 -5.82
N PRO A 23 6.14 8.87 -5.56
CA PRO A 23 7.23 9.78 -5.88
C PRO A 23 7.48 9.82 -7.40
N ASP A 24 7.81 11.01 -7.90
CA ASP A 24 8.14 11.20 -9.31
C ASP A 24 9.63 10.94 -9.63
N GLY A 25 10.45 10.66 -8.60
CA GLY A 25 11.87 10.45 -8.75
C GLY A 25 12.70 11.74 -8.73
N ALA A 26 12.05 12.89 -8.64
CA ALA A 26 12.70 14.21 -8.66
C ALA A 26 12.39 15.06 -7.42
N GLY A 27 11.91 14.43 -6.37
CA GLY A 27 11.57 15.09 -5.10
C GLY A 27 10.14 15.56 -4.98
N GLY A 28 9.31 15.36 -6.01
CA GLY A 28 7.90 15.72 -6.03
C GLY A 28 6.98 14.50 -6.10
N ASN A 29 5.71 14.77 -6.35
CA ASN A 29 4.67 13.76 -6.49
C ASN A 29 4.42 13.44 -7.97
N ALA A 30 4.27 12.17 -8.28
CA ALA A 30 3.97 11.75 -9.64
C ALA A 30 2.51 12.08 -10.01
N ASP A 31 2.28 12.48 -11.25
CA ASP A 31 0.94 12.57 -11.81
C ASP A 31 0.59 11.17 -12.34
N LEU A 32 -0.39 10.53 -11.72
CA LEU A 32 -0.86 9.20 -12.07
C LEU A 32 -2.17 9.21 -12.86
N THR A 33 -2.51 10.33 -13.49
CA THR A 33 -3.70 10.42 -14.33
C THR A 33 -3.62 9.37 -15.44
N GLY A 34 -4.66 8.55 -15.56
CA GLY A 34 -4.70 7.45 -16.53
C GLY A 34 -4.05 6.14 -16.06
N TYR A 35 -3.38 6.16 -14.92
CA TYR A 35 -2.82 4.94 -14.33
C TYR A 35 -3.88 4.15 -13.57
N THR A 36 -3.67 2.86 -13.46
CA THR A 36 -4.35 2.01 -12.47
C THR A 36 -3.38 1.64 -11.36
N VAL A 37 -3.90 1.56 -10.15
CA VAL A 37 -3.10 1.23 -8.97
C VAL A 37 -3.74 0.02 -8.30
N ALA A 38 -2.92 -0.95 -7.93
CA ALA A 38 -3.40 -2.18 -7.29
C ALA A 38 -2.33 -2.75 -6.37
N SER A 39 -2.78 -3.51 -5.36
CA SER A 39 -1.87 -4.34 -4.56
C SER A 39 -1.47 -5.57 -5.36
N TYR A 40 -0.27 -6.08 -5.09
CA TYR A 40 0.20 -7.34 -5.64
C TYR A 40 1.20 -7.98 -4.68
N ASP A 41 1.56 -9.24 -4.93
CA ASP A 41 2.44 -9.99 -4.02
C ASP A 41 1.93 -9.95 -2.58
N VAL A 42 0.62 -10.10 -2.41
CA VAL A 42 -0.06 -9.94 -1.13
C VAL A 42 -0.12 -11.28 -0.42
N ASP A 43 0.23 -11.30 0.87
CA ASP A 43 0.03 -12.50 1.69
C ASP A 43 -1.44 -12.91 1.67
N SER A 44 -1.70 -14.20 1.49
CA SER A 44 -3.06 -14.72 1.34
C SER A 44 -3.94 -14.41 2.55
N ALA A 45 -3.36 -14.31 3.74
CA ALA A 45 -4.11 -14.03 4.96
C ALA A 45 -4.73 -12.62 4.98
N ILE A 46 -4.19 -11.68 4.20
CA ILE A 46 -4.68 -10.29 4.17
C ILE A 46 -5.25 -9.88 2.82
N SER A 47 -5.23 -10.76 1.82
CA SER A 47 -5.61 -10.39 0.46
C SER A 47 -7.05 -9.88 0.33
N SER A 48 -7.98 -10.44 1.11
CA SER A 48 -9.38 -10.00 1.13
C SER A 48 -9.64 -8.80 2.05
N LEU A 49 -8.67 -8.44 2.88
CA LEU A 49 -8.78 -7.39 3.89
C LEU A 49 -8.09 -6.10 3.46
N LEU A 50 -7.28 -6.16 2.41
CA LEU A 50 -6.46 -5.06 1.93
C LEU A 50 -7.17 -4.34 0.78
N THR A 51 -7.28 -3.01 0.89
CA THR A 51 -7.82 -2.14 -0.17
C THR A 51 -6.80 -1.06 -0.49
N VAL A 52 -6.50 -0.89 -1.78
CA VAL A 52 -5.61 0.15 -2.27
C VAL A 52 -6.39 1.00 -3.27
N THR A 53 -6.40 2.31 -3.06
CA THR A 53 -7.18 3.25 -3.88
C THR A 53 -6.29 4.39 -4.33
N LEU A 54 -6.34 4.71 -5.64
CA LEU A 54 -5.78 5.95 -6.17
C LEU A 54 -6.78 7.07 -5.89
N THR A 55 -6.53 7.83 -4.82
CA THR A 55 -7.49 8.80 -4.29
C THR A 55 -7.48 10.11 -5.07
N THR A 56 -6.29 10.63 -5.37
CA THR A 56 -6.11 11.83 -6.18
C THR A 56 -5.00 11.56 -7.18
N ASP A 57 -5.36 11.35 -8.43
CA ASP A 57 -4.44 10.90 -9.46
C ASP A 57 -3.41 11.96 -9.85
N SER A 58 -3.80 13.22 -9.88
CA SER A 58 -2.91 14.32 -10.32
C SER A 58 -1.68 14.50 -9.43
N VAL A 59 -1.73 14.07 -8.19
CA VAL A 59 -0.60 14.12 -7.23
C VAL A 59 -0.20 12.74 -6.75
N GLY A 60 -0.70 11.68 -7.38
CA GLY A 60 -0.36 10.31 -7.04
C GLY A 60 -0.73 9.93 -5.61
N LEU A 61 -1.79 10.49 -5.04
CA LEU A 61 -2.19 10.20 -3.67
C LEU A 61 -2.88 8.85 -3.60
N ILE A 62 -2.31 7.96 -2.82
CA ILE A 62 -2.79 6.58 -2.65
C ILE A 62 -3.22 6.37 -1.21
N THR A 63 -4.40 5.79 -1.05
CA THR A 63 -4.93 5.39 0.25
C THR A 63 -4.86 3.87 0.37
N VAL A 64 -4.27 3.41 1.46
CA VAL A 64 -4.14 1.98 1.78
C VAL A 64 -4.93 1.70 3.05
N SER A 65 -5.78 0.69 3.01
CA SER A 65 -6.59 0.27 4.14
C SER A 65 -6.47 -1.24 4.33
N LEU A 66 -6.10 -1.66 5.53
CA LEU A 66 -6.07 -3.06 5.92
C LEU A 66 -6.97 -3.26 7.12
N GLN A 67 -8.06 -3.98 6.91
CA GLN A 67 -9.04 -4.24 7.95
C GLN A 67 -8.53 -5.34 8.88
N TRP A 68 -8.68 -5.15 10.20
CA TRP A 68 -8.41 -6.21 11.17
C TRP A 68 -9.41 -7.36 11.02
N ASP A 69 -8.93 -8.57 11.18
CA ASP A 69 -9.75 -9.77 11.21
C ASP A 69 -9.19 -10.72 12.28
N GLU A 70 -10.07 -11.42 12.97
CA GLU A 70 -9.68 -12.34 14.06
C GLU A 70 -8.83 -13.53 13.58
N THR A 71 -8.77 -13.76 12.27
CA THR A 71 -7.89 -14.79 11.70
C THR A 71 -6.43 -14.36 11.63
N LEU A 72 -6.14 -13.08 11.82
CA LEU A 72 -4.78 -12.56 11.83
C LEU A 72 -4.11 -12.84 13.17
N SER A 73 -2.78 -13.01 13.14
CA SER A 73 -1.98 -13.39 14.30
C SER A 73 -1.04 -12.28 14.73
N ILE A 74 -0.85 -12.15 16.05
CA ILE A 74 0.16 -11.25 16.61
C ILE A 74 1.54 -11.84 16.35
N GLY A 75 2.53 -10.97 16.06
CA GLY A 75 3.91 -11.39 15.87
C GLY A 75 4.22 -11.94 14.48
N VAL A 76 3.23 -11.98 13.60
CA VAL A 76 3.41 -12.37 12.20
C VAL A 76 3.55 -11.11 11.35
N GLN A 77 4.51 -11.11 10.44
CA GLN A 77 4.70 -10.03 9.47
C GLN A 77 3.88 -10.35 8.22
N TYR A 78 2.88 -9.53 7.93
CA TYR A 78 2.09 -9.63 6.71
C TYR A 78 2.64 -8.65 5.69
N LYS A 79 2.80 -9.11 4.45
CA LYS A 79 3.53 -8.36 3.43
C LYS A 79 2.67 -8.14 2.20
N PHE A 80 2.88 -7.02 1.55
CA PHE A 80 2.26 -6.69 0.27
C PHE A 80 3.09 -5.65 -0.47
N ARG A 81 2.82 -5.52 -1.77
CA ARG A 81 3.38 -4.46 -2.62
C ARG A 81 2.25 -3.74 -3.35
N ILE A 82 2.55 -2.57 -3.86
CA ILE A 82 1.60 -1.78 -4.66
C ILE A 82 2.26 -1.48 -5.98
N LYS A 83 1.52 -1.61 -7.07
CA LYS A 83 1.99 -1.24 -8.40
C LYS A 83 1.05 -0.24 -9.05
N SER A 84 1.63 0.63 -9.89
CA SER A 84 0.90 1.47 -10.82
C SER A 84 1.16 0.98 -12.23
N THR A 85 0.13 1.00 -13.07
CA THR A 85 0.19 0.48 -14.42
C THR A 85 -0.35 1.49 -15.41
N LEU A 86 0.40 1.74 -16.48
CA LEU A 86 -0.05 2.51 -17.64
C LEU A 86 0.32 1.74 -18.91
N SER A 87 -0.69 1.35 -19.70
CA SER A 87 -0.48 0.68 -20.99
C SER A 87 0.50 -0.51 -20.91
N ALA A 88 0.30 -1.41 -19.95
CA ALA A 88 1.12 -2.59 -19.71
C ALA A 88 2.53 -2.32 -19.13
N LEU A 89 2.83 -1.07 -18.77
CA LEU A 89 4.06 -0.74 -18.04
C LEU A 89 3.75 -0.67 -16.55
N ASP A 90 4.37 -1.55 -15.77
CA ASP A 90 4.19 -1.63 -14.34
C ASP A 90 5.36 -1.00 -13.60
N VAL A 91 5.06 -0.19 -12.60
CA VAL A 91 6.05 0.32 -11.63
C VAL A 91 5.57 -0.07 -10.24
N SER A 92 6.44 -0.69 -9.46
CA SER A 92 6.06 -1.17 -8.14
C SER A 92 6.77 -0.43 -7.02
N THR A 93 6.14 -0.44 -5.85
CA THR A 93 6.76 -0.01 -4.60
C THR A 93 7.69 -1.10 -4.06
N ASN A 94 8.47 -0.72 -3.05
CA ASN A 94 9.10 -1.68 -2.16
C ASN A 94 8.01 -2.44 -1.38
N GLU A 95 8.42 -3.53 -0.75
CA GLU A 95 7.52 -4.34 0.06
C GLU A 95 7.07 -3.58 1.31
N PHE A 96 5.77 -3.58 1.58
CA PHE A 96 5.20 -3.09 2.83
C PHE A 96 5.02 -4.26 3.79
N ILE A 97 5.28 -4.00 5.06
CA ILE A 97 5.18 -4.99 6.13
C ILE A 97 4.23 -4.46 7.19
N VAL A 98 3.24 -5.26 7.56
CA VAL A 98 2.33 -4.97 8.67
C VAL A 98 2.56 -6.00 9.77
N TRP A 99 2.81 -5.53 10.98
CA TRP A 99 3.14 -6.37 12.12
C TRP A 99 2.20 -6.06 13.27
N TYR A 100 1.31 -6.98 13.58
CA TYR A 100 0.39 -6.83 14.69
C TYR A 100 1.05 -7.21 16.02
N ARG A 101 0.71 -6.45 17.03
CA ARG A 101 1.24 -6.65 18.39
C ARG A 101 0.18 -6.44 19.48
#